data_9da59c26772c978d49832a7a950ca12a
#
_entry.id   9da59c26772c978d49832a7a950ca12a
#
_cell.length_a   1.000
_cell.length_b   1.000
_cell.length_c   1.000
_cell.angle_alpha   90.00
_cell.angle_beta   90.00
_cell.angle_gamma   90.00
#
_symmetry.space_group_name_H-M   'P 1'
#
loop_
_entity.id
_entity.type
_entity.pdbx_description
1 polymer ?
#
loop_
_entity_poly.entity_id
_entity_poly.type
_entity_poly.pdbx_seq_one_letter_code
_entity_poly.pdbx_strand_id
1 'polypeptide(L)'
;FIEDRNRLMVVNLETKKVRQITDGSTWYSTGGGFNYSWSPDGKWFTLELIGNRHDPYSDVALVSADGKGELVNLTNSGYFSASPRWVMDGNAILFATDRYGMRSHASWGSQEDVMLVFMNQNAYDKFRLSKEDYELQKELEKEQKKESEKDADSKDKKKKEDGDKKESDKVKDVVVELDGIQDRIVRLTPNSSDLGSAILSKDGEKLYYLAAFEGGYDLWKIDLRKRDVKLLHKNVGRGSMEMDKEGKNIFILGSSMQKMDASSETLKPVSFRAEMK
;
A
#
# COMPACT_ATOMS: atom_id res chain seq x y z
N PHE A 1 -12.98 3.63 -12.56
CA PHE A 1 -14.21 4.00 -11.85
C PHE A 1 -15.03 2.74 -11.50
N ILE A 2 -15.92 2.87 -10.54
CA ILE A 2 -16.88 1.81 -10.20
C ILE A 2 -18.22 2.14 -10.87
N GLU A 3 -18.75 1.19 -11.63
CA GLU A 3 -20.07 1.24 -12.24
C GLU A 3 -21.05 0.36 -11.44
N ASP A 4 -22.29 0.79 -11.30
CA ASP A 4 -23.35 0.12 -10.56
C ASP A 4 -22.95 -0.35 -9.14
N ARG A 5 -21.95 0.32 -8.54
CA ARG A 5 -21.40 0.09 -7.20
C ARG A 5 -20.61 -1.21 -7.01
N ASN A 6 -20.56 -2.08 -8.01
CA ASN A 6 -19.95 -3.41 -7.88
C ASN A 6 -19.04 -3.83 -9.04
N ARG A 7 -18.98 -3.04 -10.13
CA ARG A 7 -18.13 -3.36 -11.28
C ARG A 7 -16.97 -2.38 -11.41
N LEU A 8 -15.75 -2.86 -11.39
CA LEU A 8 -14.57 -2.05 -11.69
C LEU A 8 -14.43 -1.90 -13.21
N MET A 9 -14.35 -0.66 -13.65
CA MET A 9 -14.25 -0.29 -15.05
C MET A 9 -13.01 0.58 -15.28
N VAL A 10 -12.40 0.48 -16.47
CA VAL A 10 -11.31 1.34 -16.92
C VAL A 10 -11.71 2.05 -18.19
N VAL A 11 -11.50 3.34 -18.27
CA VAL A 11 -11.65 4.15 -19.48
C VAL A 11 -10.29 4.59 -20.00
N ASN A 12 -10.03 4.38 -21.28
CA ASN A 12 -8.90 4.98 -21.98
C ASN A 12 -9.23 6.44 -22.29
N LEU A 13 -8.41 7.38 -21.78
CA LEU A 13 -8.71 8.82 -21.88
C LEU A 13 -8.58 9.37 -23.32
N GLU A 14 -7.78 8.74 -24.17
CA GLU A 14 -7.60 9.15 -25.57
C GLU A 14 -8.73 8.59 -26.45
N THR A 15 -8.92 7.26 -26.41
CA THR A 15 -9.88 6.58 -27.28
C THR A 15 -11.30 6.57 -26.75
N LYS A 16 -11.52 6.96 -25.49
CA LYS A 16 -12.79 6.91 -24.76
C LYS A 16 -13.40 5.51 -24.66
N LYS A 17 -12.65 4.47 -25.02
CA LYS A 17 -13.11 3.09 -24.88
C LYS A 17 -13.13 2.70 -23.41
N VAL A 18 -14.24 2.10 -22.99
CA VAL A 18 -14.44 1.55 -21.65
C VAL A 18 -14.17 0.05 -21.68
N ARG A 19 -13.51 -0.46 -20.65
CA ARG A 19 -13.22 -1.88 -20.44
C ARG A 19 -13.66 -2.27 -19.04
N GLN A 20 -14.37 -3.38 -18.96
CA GLN A 20 -14.76 -3.98 -17.69
C GLN A 20 -13.59 -4.80 -17.12
N ILE A 21 -13.36 -4.69 -15.82
CA ILE A 21 -12.33 -5.44 -15.08
C ILE A 21 -12.97 -6.52 -14.20
N THR A 22 -14.05 -6.18 -13.47
CA THR A 22 -14.83 -7.14 -12.68
C THR A 22 -16.28 -7.19 -13.14
N ASP A 23 -16.93 -8.33 -13.01
CA ASP A 23 -18.32 -8.55 -13.47
C ASP A 23 -19.39 -8.13 -12.45
N GLY A 24 -18.96 -7.74 -11.25
CA GLY A 24 -19.84 -7.34 -10.15
C GLY A 24 -20.35 -8.50 -9.28
N SER A 25 -20.00 -9.75 -9.58
CA SER A 25 -20.44 -10.92 -8.82
C SER A 25 -19.82 -11.01 -7.42
N THR A 26 -18.73 -10.28 -7.20
CA THR A 26 -17.91 -10.32 -5.97
C THR A 26 -18.12 -9.12 -5.05
N TRP A 27 -19.16 -8.32 -5.28
CA TRP A 27 -19.52 -7.19 -4.41
C TRP A 27 -21.02 -6.91 -4.44
N TYR A 28 -21.48 -6.15 -3.44
CA TYR A 28 -22.90 -5.76 -3.37
C TYR A 28 -23.32 -4.80 -4.48
N SER A 29 -24.50 -4.97 -5.00
CA SER A 29 -25.17 -3.97 -5.87
C SER A 29 -25.82 -2.84 -5.06
N THR A 30 -26.00 -3.03 -3.75
CA THR A 30 -26.60 -2.06 -2.81
C THR A 30 -25.53 -1.59 -1.83
N GLY A 31 -25.52 -0.32 -1.47
CA GLY A 31 -24.50 0.24 -0.57
C GLY A 31 -23.42 1.03 -1.30
N GLY A 32 -22.25 1.20 -0.66
CA GLY A 32 -21.08 1.85 -1.24
C GLY A 32 -20.30 0.93 -2.19
N GLY A 33 -19.40 1.50 -2.97
CA GLY A 33 -18.43 0.74 -3.73
C GLY A 33 -17.36 0.12 -2.82
N PHE A 34 -16.39 -0.55 -3.42
CA PHE A 34 -15.24 -1.15 -2.76
C PHE A 34 -13.97 -0.35 -2.99
N ASN A 35 -12.96 -0.53 -2.14
CA ASN A 35 -11.66 0.08 -2.32
C ASN A 35 -10.84 -0.68 -3.37
N TYR A 36 -10.13 0.06 -4.20
CA TYR A 36 -9.22 -0.47 -5.20
C TYR A 36 -8.02 0.45 -5.41
N SER A 37 -6.91 -0.09 -5.88
CA SER A 37 -5.70 0.65 -6.16
C SER A 37 -4.97 0.07 -7.38
N TRP A 38 -4.43 0.96 -8.25
CA TRP A 38 -3.56 0.61 -9.35
C TRP A 38 -2.18 0.18 -8.86
N SER A 39 -1.60 -0.85 -9.50
CA SER A 39 -0.17 -1.11 -9.36
C SER A 39 0.66 0.03 -9.95
N PRO A 40 1.89 0.25 -9.47
CA PRO A 40 2.76 1.31 -9.98
C PRO A 40 3.04 1.22 -11.49
N ASP A 41 3.08 0.02 -12.06
CA ASP A 41 3.28 -0.24 -13.48
C ASP A 41 2.01 -0.18 -14.33
N GLY A 42 0.84 0.02 -13.69
CA GLY A 42 -0.46 0.09 -14.35
C GLY A 42 -0.97 -1.23 -14.94
N LYS A 43 -0.39 -2.38 -14.56
CA LYS A 43 -0.76 -3.69 -15.11
C LYS A 43 -1.74 -4.47 -14.24
N TRP A 44 -1.89 -4.08 -12.96
CA TRP A 44 -2.70 -4.77 -11.97
C TRP A 44 -3.59 -3.83 -11.18
N PHE A 45 -4.68 -4.38 -10.65
CA PHE A 45 -5.45 -3.78 -9.57
C PHE A 45 -5.39 -4.68 -8.34
N THR A 46 -5.24 -4.08 -7.17
CA THR A 46 -5.70 -4.69 -5.93
C THR A 46 -7.04 -4.08 -5.53
N LEU A 47 -7.92 -4.89 -4.99
CA LEU A 47 -9.28 -4.46 -4.62
C LEU A 47 -9.85 -5.32 -3.47
N GLU A 48 -10.93 -4.83 -2.87
CA GLU A 48 -11.75 -5.62 -1.96
C GLU A 48 -12.72 -6.50 -2.74
N LEU A 49 -12.94 -7.71 -2.27
CA LEU A 49 -13.96 -8.61 -2.80
C LEU A 49 -14.68 -9.35 -1.68
N ILE A 50 -15.90 -9.80 -1.93
CA ILE A 50 -16.61 -10.78 -1.12
C ILE A 50 -16.56 -12.09 -1.88
N GLY A 51 -15.62 -12.96 -1.47
CA GLY A 51 -15.40 -14.26 -2.10
C GLY A 51 -16.15 -15.39 -1.40
N ASN A 52 -16.33 -16.50 -2.10
CA ASN A 52 -16.83 -17.77 -1.54
C ASN A 52 -18.14 -17.65 -0.74
N ARG A 53 -18.98 -16.66 -1.02
CA ARG A 53 -20.22 -16.36 -0.27
C ARG A 53 -19.99 -16.09 1.23
N HIS A 54 -18.83 -15.55 1.59
CA HIS A 54 -18.49 -15.17 2.97
C HIS A 54 -19.09 -13.81 3.39
N ASP A 55 -20.16 -13.38 2.73
CA ASP A 55 -20.89 -12.19 3.10
C ASP A 55 -21.16 -12.13 4.63
N PRO A 56 -20.82 -11.02 5.34
CA PRO A 56 -20.34 -9.74 4.84
C PRO A 56 -18.81 -9.58 4.78
N TYR A 57 -18.04 -10.62 4.98
CA TYR A 57 -16.58 -10.53 5.14
C TYR A 57 -15.88 -10.30 3.79
N SER A 58 -15.13 -9.21 3.71
CA SER A 58 -14.33 -8.89 2.54
C SER A 58 -12.93 -9.48 2.63
N ASP A 59 -12.39 -9.83 1.49
CA ASP A 59 -11.01 -10.24 1.28
C ASP A 59 -10.29 -9.22 0.39
N VAL A 60 -8.97 -9.32 0.33
CA VAL A 60 -8.13 -8.57 -0.63
C VAL A 60 -7.87 -9.44 -1.85
N ALA A 61 -8.03 -8.86 -3.02
CA ALA A 61 -7.82 -9.53 -4.29
C ALA A 61 -6.88 -8.80 -5.23
N LEU A 62 -6.44 -9.54 -6.24
CA LEU A 62 -5.63 -9.07 -7.36
C LEU A 62 -6.31 -9.43 -8.67
N VAL A 63 -6.27 -8.50 -9.64
CA VAL A 63 -6.77 -8.73 -11.00
C VAL A 63 -5.91 -7.98 -12.00
N SER A 64 -5.73 -8.55 -13.20
CA SER A 64 -5.04 -7.89 -14.30
C SER A 64 -5.83 -6.68 -14.81
N ALA A 65 -5.14 -5.58 -15.06
CA ALA A 65 -5.75 -4.35 -15.56
C ALA A 65 -6.20 -4.43 -17.02
N ASP A 66 -5.85 -5.49 -17.74
CA ASP A 66 -6.36 -5.73 -19.10
C ASP A 66 -7.77 -6.34 -19.14
N GLY A 67 -8.32 -6.72 -17.98
CA GLY A 67 -9.65 -7.31 -17.84
C GLY A 67 -9.76 -8.75 -18.37
N LYS A 68 -8.65 -9.43 -18.62
CA LYS A 68 -8.64 -10.80 -19.16
C LYS A 68 -8.22 -11.86 -18.15
N GLY A 69 -7.62 -11.43 -17.04
CA GLY A 69 -7.17 -12.33 -15.98
C GLY A 69 -8.29 -12.71 -15.02
N GLU A 70 -8.10 -13.82 -14.33
CA GLU A 70 -8.96 -14.21 -13.23
C GLU A 70 -8.77 -13.29 -12.03
N LEU A 71 -9.83 -13.07 -11.25
CA LEU A 71 -9.80 -12.39 -9.98
C LEU A 71 -9.25 -13.35 -8.92
N VAL A 72 -8.05 -13.06 -8.39
CA VAL A 72 -7.36 -13.92 -7.43
C VAL A 72 -7.57 -13.40 -6.03
N ASN A 73 -8.22 -14.18 -5.16
CA ASN A 73 -8.35 -13.88 -3.74
C ASN A 73 -7.01 -14.13 -3.02
N LEU A 74 -6.38 -13.08 -2.49
CA LEU A 74 -5.07 -13.14 -1.84
C LEU A 74 -5.16 -13.56 -0.37
N THR A 75 -6.17 -13.12 0.35
CA THR A 75 -6.30 -13.37 1.79
C THR A 75 -7.11 -14.62 2.10
N ASN A 76 -8.17 -14.89 1.32
CA ASN A 76 -9.04 -16.05 1.43
C ASN A 76 -9.35 -16.42 2.89
N SER A 77 -9.78 -15.43 3.66
CA SER A 77 -9.98 -15.54 5.11
C SER A 77 -11.45 -15.40 5.47
N GLY A 78 -11.90 -15.84 6.60
CA GLY A 78 -13.25 -15.58 7.11
C GLY A 78 -13.30 -14.29 7.97
N TYR A 79 -12.44 -13.31 7.67
CA TYR A 79 -12.27 -12.08 8.43
C TYR A 79 -12.36 -10.88 7.50
N PHE A 80 -12.73 -9.71 8.03
CA PHE A 80 -12.64 -8.49 7.23
C PHE A 80 -11.18 -8.20 6.87
N SER A 81 -10.91 -8.05 5.59
CA SER A 81 -9.66 -7.55 5.05
C SER A 81 -10.00 -6.41 4.09
N ALA A 82 -9.47 -5.21 4.33
CA ALA A 82 -9.94 -3.99 3.70
C ALA A 82 -8.82 -3.00 3.37
N SER A 83 -9.16 -1.99 2.57
CA SER A 83 -8.31 -0.86 2.21
C SER A 83 -6.96 -1.25 1.60
N PRO A 84 -6.94 -2.17 0.60
CA PRO A 84 -5.70 -2.61 -0.01
C PRO A 84 -5.05 -1.49 -0.82
N ARG A 85 -3.73 -1.33 -0.65
CA ARG A 85 -2.93 -0.39 -1.44
C ARG A 85 -1.55 -0.92 -1.74
N TRP A 86 -1.07 -0.64 -2.94
CA TRP A 86 0.28 -1.00 -3.34
C TRP A 86 1.32 -0.19 -2.57
N VAL A 87 2.37 -0.87 -2.13
CA VAL A 87 3.51 -0.30 -1.42
C VAL A 87 4.83 -0.90 -1.93
N MET A 88 5.97 -0.32 -1.51
CA MET A 88 7.30 -0.83 -1.84
C MET A 88 7.51 -1.02 -3.36
N ASP A 89 7.14 0.00 -4.16
CA ASP A 89 7.24 -0.01 -5.63
C ASP A 89 6.58 -1.24 -6.30
N GLY A 90 5.45 -1.71 -5.73
CA GLY A 90 4.69 -2.85 -6.25
C GLY A 90 5.14 -4.22 -5.71
N ASN A 91 6.10 -4.26 -4.78
CA ASN A 91 6.55 -5.52 -4.18
C ASN A 91 5.61 -6.07 -3.11
N ALA A 92 4.70 -5.25 -2.59
CA ALA A 92 3.73 -5.67 -1.58
C ALA A 92 2.42 -4.88 -1.66
N ILE A 93 1.36 -5.43 -1.04
CA ILE A 93 0.09 -4.77 -0.79
C ILE A 93 -0.08 -4.63 0.72
N LEU A 94 -0.32 -3.39 1.18
CA LEU A 94 -0.70 -3.06 2.54
C LEU A 94 -2.22 -3.15 2.67
N PHE A 95 -2.72 -3.75 3.75
CA PHE A 95 -4.15 -3.83 4.02
C PHE A 95 -4.43 -3.92 5.53
N ALA A 96 -5.67 -3.65 5.93
CA ALA A 96 -6.16 -3.83 7.29
C ALA A 96 -6.94 -5.15 7.42
N THR A 97 -6.91 -5.78 8.61
CA THR A 97 -7.73 -6.96 8.90
C THR A 97 -8.13 -7.03 10.37
N ASP A 98 -9.31 -7.57 10.66
CA ASP A 98 -9.78 -7.83 12.03
C ASP A 98 -9.48 -9.25 12.53
N ARG A 99 -8.61 -9.98 11.82
CA ARG A 99 -8.31 -11.39 12.10
C ARG A 99 -7.83 -11.65 13.53
N TYR A 100 -7.05 -10.73 14.10
CA TYR A 100 -6.43 -10.88 15.41
C TYR A 100 -7.06 -10.01 16.49
N GLY A 101 -7.94 -9.09 16.09
CA GLY A 101 -8.57 -8.12 16.98
C GLY A 101 -9.79 -8.66 17.71
N MET A 102 -10.18 -7.95 18.76
CA MET A 102 -11.47 -8.17 19.39
C MET A 102 -12.60 -7.73 18.48
N ARG A 103 -13.63 -8.56 18.36
CA ARG A 103 -14.86 -8.24 17.62
C ARG A 103 -15.97 -7.86 18.58
N SER A 104 -16.69 -6.82 18.23
CA SER A 104 -17.91 -6.45 18.91
C SER A 104 -19.02 -7.45 18.64
N HIS A 105 -20.03 -7.47 19.52
CA HIS A 105 -21.24 -8.26 19.32
C HIS A 105 -21.90 -7.92 17.97
N ALA A 106 -22.34 -8.93 17.24
CA ALA A 106 -23.06 -8.82 15.98
C ALA A 106 -22.33 -7.98 14.89
N SER A 107 -21.02 -8.00 14.82
CA SER A 107 -20.22 -7.27 13.81
C SER A 107 -20.36 -5.73 13.84
N TRP A 108 -20.62 -5.18 15.01
CA TRP A 108 -20.70 -3.71 15.23
C TRP A 108 -19.34 -3.05 15.37
N GLY A 109 -18.36 -3.53 14.65
CA GLY A 109 -17.00 -3.07 14.68
C GLY A 109 -16.04 -4.10 15.27
N SER A 110 -14.79 -3.92 14.99
CA SER A 110 -13.70 -4.77 15.45
C SER A 110 -12.42 -3.95 15.62
N GLN A 111 -11.50 -4.49 16.39
CA GLN A 111 -10.12 -4.01 16.37
C GLN A 111 -9.41 -4.61 15.16
N GLU A 112 -8.56 -3.83 14.54
CA GLU A 112 -7.88 -4.18 13.30
C GLU A 112 -6.36 -4.14 13.45
N ASP A 113 -5.71 -4.80 12.53
CA ASP A 113 -4.28 -4.88 12.37
C ASP A 113 -3.86 -4.47 10.96
N VAL A 114 -2.65 -3.96 10.84
CA VAL A 114 -2.03 -3.67 9.55
C VAL A 114 -1.21 -4.87 9.10
N MET A 115 -1.44 -5.29 7.86
CA MET A 115 -0.81 -6.44 7.24
C MET A 115 -0.10 -6.06 5.95
N LEU A 116 0.89 -6.86 5.55
CA LEU A 116 1.46 -6.88 4.20
C LEU A 116 1.26 -8.25 3.57
N VAL A 117 0.97 -8.29 2.28
CA VAL A 117 1.16 -9.46 1.44
C VAL A 117 2.20 -9.15 0.39
N PHE A 118 3.26 -9.97 0.31
CA PHE A 118 4.35 -9.76 -0.64
C PHE A 118 4.05 -10.43 -1.97
N MET A 119 4.25 -9.71 -3.07
CA MET A 119 3.94 -10.18 -4.42
C MET A 119 4.94 -11.20 -4.95
N ASN A 120 6.16 -11.22 -4.42
CA ASN A 120 7.21 -12.16 -4.83
C ASN A 120 8.07 -12.60 -3.64
N GLN A 121 8.70 -13.77 -3.79
CA GLN A 121 9.52 -14.38 -2.73
C GLN A 121 10.73 -13.53 -2.37
N ASN A 122 11.39 -12.95 -3.35
CA ASN A 122 12.60 -12.13 -3.11
C ASN A 122 12.31 -10.93 -2.20
N ALA A 123 11.19 -10.22 -2.45
CA ALA A 123 10.78 -9.10 -1.60
C ALA A 123 10.45 -9.56 -0.17
N TYR A 124 9.80 -10.71 -0.03
CA TYR A 124 9.49 -11.30 1.27
C TYR A 124 10.74 -11.69 2.04
N ASP A 125 11.69 -12.37 1.41
CA ASP A 125 12.95 -12.79 2.03
C ASP A 125 13.77 -11.57 2.46
N LYS A 126 13.88 -10.57 1.59
CA LYS A 126 14.55 -9.30 1.91
C LYS A 126 13.90 -8.56 3.10
N PHE A 127 12.57 -8.59 3.20
CA PHE A 127 11.86 -8.00 4.33
C PHE A 127 12.16 -8.71 5.65
N ARG A 128 12.38 -10.01 5.63
CA ARG A 128 12.65 -10.85 6.82
C ARG A 128 14.09 -10.82 7.31
N LEU A 129 15.02 -10.26 6.56
CA LEU A 129 16.42 -10.15 6.98
C LEU A 129 16.55 -9.45 8.34
N SER A 130 17.55 -9.85 9.11
CA SER A 130 17.97 -9.09 10.29
C SER A 130 18.41 -7.68 9.87
N LYS A 131 18.54 -6.77 10.83
CA LYS A 131 19.04 -5.43 10.55
C LYS A 131 20.45 -5.48 9.93
N GLU A 132 21.31 -6.31 10.50
CA GLU A 132 22.70 -6.49 10.08
C GLU A 132 22.78 -7.05 8.66
N ASP A 133 22.05 -8.12 8.38
CA ASP A 133 22.02 -8.75 7.04
C ASP A 133 21.45 -7.81 5.99
N TYR A 134 20.43 -7.03 6.35
CA TYR A 134 19.84 -6.06 5.43
C TYR A 134 20.80 -4.90 5.11
N GLU A 135 21.52 -4.39 6.11
CA GLU A 135 22.54 -3.35 5.89
C GLU A 135 23.68 -3.87 4.99
N LEU A 136 24.12 -5.10 5.25
CA LEU A 136 25.14 -5.77 4.41
C LEU A 136 24.63 -5.94 2.96
N GLN A 137 23.41 -6.39 2.77
CA GLN A 137 22.84 -6.53 1.43
C GLN A 137 22.74 -5.19 0.71
N LYS A 138 22.33 -4.12 1.41
CA LYS A 138 22.31 -2.76 0.84
C LYS A 138 23.70 -2.29 0.39
N GLU A 139 24.73 -2.61 1.15
CA GLU A 139 26.12 -2.27 0.78
C GLU A 139 26.56 -3.02 -0.48
N LEU A 140 26.31 -4.33 -0.54
CA LEU A 140 26.61 -5.14 -1.71
C LEU A 140 25.86 -4.67 -2.97
N GLU A 141 24.57 -4.33 -2.86
CA GLU A 141 23.79 -3.78 -3.97
C GLU A 141 24.34 -2.43 -4.47
N LYS A 142 24.88 -1.59 -3.57
CA LYS A 142 25.50 -0.31 -3.93
C LYS A 142 26.84 -0.53 -4.66
N GLU A 143 27.63 -1.50 -4.22
CA GLU A 143 28.90 -1.85 -4.86
C GLU A 143 28.68 -2.40 -6.27
N GLN A 144 27.75 -3.33 -6.44
CA GLN A 144 27.37 -3.89 -7.74
C GLN A 144 26.86 -2.82 -8.72
N LYS A 145 26.07 -1.84 -8.25
CA LYS A 145 25.65 -0.71 -9.07
C LYS A 145 26.83 0.15 -9.54
N LYS A 146 27.77 0.46 -8.64
CA LYS A 146 28.96 1.23 -8.99
C LYS A 146 29.87 0.51 -9.98
N GLU A 147 29.95 -0.82 -9.89
CA GLU A 147 30.72 -1.62 -10.85
C GLU A 147 30.03 -1.66 -12.22
N SER A 148 28.72 -1.84 -12.26
CA SER A 148 27.96 -1.83 -13.52
C SER A 148 27.97 -0.46 -14.22
N GLU A 149 27.98 0.64 -13.48
CA GLU A 149 28.11 2.00 -14.02
C GLU A 149 29.52 2.24 -14.58
N LYS A 150 30.58 1.74 -13.94
CA LYS A 150 31.96 1.83 -14.45
C LYS A 150 32.17 1.03 -15.74
N ASP A 151 31.54 -0.14 -15.83
CA ASP A 151 31.59 -0.98 -17.03
C ASP A 151 30.78 -0.39 -18.21
N ALA A 152 29.71 0.34 -17.94
CA ALA A 152 28.95 1.09 -18.93
C ALA A 152 29.74 2.29 -19.48
N ASP A 153 30.37 3.07 -18.61
CA ASP A 153 31.21 4.23 -19.01
C ASP A 153 32.44 3.82 -19.85
N SER A 154 32.94 2.60 -19.66
CA SER A 154 34.08 2.08 -20.44
C SER A 154 33.67 1.64 -21.86
N LYS A 155 32.40 1.38 -22.12
CA LYS A 155 31.87 0.98 -23.45
C LYS A 155 31.38 2.14 -24.31
N ASP A 156 31.03 3.29 -23.70
CA ASP A 156 30.44 4.44 -24.41
C ASP A 156 31.44 5.48 -24.96
N LYS A 157 32.73 5.25 -24.85
CA LYS A 157 33.72 6.14 -25.50
C LYS A 157 33.79 6.04 -27.02
N LYS A 158 32.89 5.30 -27.67
CA LYS A 158 32.88 5.08 -29.14
C LYS A 158 31.63 5.52 -29.90
N LYS A 159 30.67 6.21 -29.29
CA LYS A 159 29.57 6.83 -30.07
C LYS A 159 29.10 8.13 -29.38
N LYS A 160 29.68 9.25 -29.81
CA LYS A 160 29.07 10.56 -29.70
C LYS A 160 28.40 10.85 -31.03
N GLU A 161 27.11 11.00 -31.03
CA GLU A 161 26.36 12.06 -31.69
C GLU A 161 24.85 11.81 -31.54
N ASP A 162 24.19 12.86 -31.09
CA ASP A 162 22.77 13.18 -31.22
C ASP A 162 21.75 12.46 -30.34
N GLY A 163 21.11 13.26 -29.48
CA GLY A 163 19.82 12.94 -28.92
C GLY A 163 19.69 13.06 -27.40
N ASP A 164 19.54 14.30 -26.95
CA ASP A 164 19.05 14.63 -25.59
C ASP A 164 17.66 13.99 -25.34
N LYS A 165 17.63 12.71 -25.00
CA LYS A 165 16.46 12.05 -24.43
C LYS A 165 16.70 11.87 -22.95
N LYS A 166 16.08 12.73 -22.14
CA LYS A 166 15.83 12.46 -20.73
C LYS A 166 15.39 11.01 -20.62
N GLU A 167 16.20 10.20 -19.97
CA GLU A 167 15.81 8.85 -19.53
C GLU A 167 14.63 9.04 -18.57
N SER A 168 13.43 8.93 -19.12
CA SER A 168 12.21 8.93 -18.32
C SER A 168 12.33 7.74 -17.36
N ASP A 169 12.15 7.97 -16.07
CA ASP A 169 12.04 6.94 -15.04
C ASP A 169 11.07 5.84 -15.52
N LYS A 170 11.60 4.81 -16.14
CA LYS A 170 10.79 3.65 -16.54
C LYS A 170 10.38 2.97 -15.26
N VAL A 171 9.10 3.05 -14.95
CA VAL A 171 8.50 2.27 -13.86
C VAL A 171 8.81 0.81 -14.11
N LYS A 172 9.39 0.13 -13.13
CA LYS A 172 9.71 -1.29 -13.23
C LYS A 172 8.41 -2.10 -13.23
N ASP A 173 8.41 -3.17 -14.01
CA ASP A 173 7.29 -4.13 -14.00
C ASP A 173 7.15 -4.77 -12.62
N VAL A 174 5.91 -4.88 -12.16
CA VAL A 174 5.58 -5.58 -10.92
C VAL A 174 5.67 -7.08 -11.17
N VAL A 175 6.45 -7.77 -10.36
CA VAL A 175 6.57 -9.23 -10.40
C VAL A 175 5.56 -9.84 -9.45
N VAL A 176 4.64 -10.64 -9.98
CA VAL A 176 3.60 -11.34 -9.23
C VAL A 176 3.80 -12.84 -9.28
N GLU A 177 4.07 -13.43 -8.13
CA GLU A 177 4.18 -14.88 -7.92
C GLU A 177 2.98 -15.32 -7.06
N LEU A 178 2.00 -15.98 -7.66
CA LEU A 178 0.77 -16.38 -6.96
C LEU A 178 0.94 -17.64 -6.12
N ASP A 179 1.85 -18.53 -6.53
CA ASP A 179 2.11 -19.75 -5.77
C ASP A 179 2.70 -19.43 -4.39
N GLY A 180 2.11 -19.97 -3.34
CA GLY A 180 2.50 -19.71 -1.95
C GLY A 180 2.28 -18.29 -1.46
N ILE A 181 1.46 -17.46 -2.14
CA ILE A 181 1.29 -16.05 -1.77
C ILE A 181 0.72 -15.85 -0.37
N GLN A 182 -0.11 -16.77 0.11
CA GLN A 182 -0.68 -16.71 1.46
C GLN A 182 0.39 -16.92 2.55
N ASP A 183 1.49 -17.61 2.25
CA ASP A 183 2.61 -17.80 3.18
C ASP A 183 3.49 -16.54 3.29
N ARG A 184 3.26 -15.57 2.40
CA ARG A 184 3.96 -14.29 2.37
C ARG A 184 3.14 -13.14 2.95
N ILE A 185 2.18 -13.46 3.82
CA ILE A 185 1.39 -12.48 4.57
C ILE A 185 2.04 -12.23 5.93
N VAL A 186 2.28 -10.95 6.27
CA VAL A 186 2.95 -10.55 7.51
C VAL A 186 2.12 -9.54 8.28
N ARG A 187 1.93 -9.76 9.58
CA ARG A 187 1.35 -8.79 10.51
C ARG A 187 2.39 -7.76 10.90
N LEU A 188 2.08 -6.46 10.77
CA LEU A 188 2.99 -5.37 11.11
C LEU A 188 2.73 -4.79 12.49
N THR A 189 1.48 -4.64 12.90
CA THR A 189 1.11 -4.09 14.21
C THR A 189 1.23 -5.16 15.29
N PRO A 190 1.88 -4.87 16.42
CA PRO A 190 1.99 -5.83 17.54
C PRO A 190 0.68 -6.01 18.30
N ASN A 191 -0.16 -4.97 18.33
CA ASN A 191 -1.45 -4.96 19.03
C ASN A 191 -2.54 -4.49 18.09
N SER A 192 -3.68 -5.16 18.15
CA SER A 192 -4.89 -4.73 17.46
C SER A 192 -5.48 -3.47 18.10
N SER A 193 -6.11 -2.61 17.32
CA SER A 193 -6.64 -1.32 17.78
C SER A 193 -7.87 -0.90 16.96
N ASP A 194 -8.57 0.12 17.41
CA ASP A 194 -9.45 0.87 16.53
C ASP A 194 -8.56 1.66 15.55
N LEU A 195 -8.40 1.08 14.35
CA LEU A 195 -7.47 1.57 13.33
C LEU A 195 -8.13 2.66 12.49
N GLY A 196 -7.54 3.85 12.45
CA GLY A 196 -8.02 4.95 11.64
C GLY A 196 -7.46 4.94 10.22
N SER A 197 -6.16 4.77 10.10
CA SER A 197 -5.43 4.74 8.82
C SER A 197 -4.02 4.22 9.05
N ALA A 198 -3.38 3.69 8.00
CA ALA A 198 -1.99 3.25 8.04
C ALA A 198 -1.28 3.53 6.73
N ILE A 199 -0.02 3.93 6.79
CA ILE A 199 0.86 4.10 5.63
C ILE A 199 2.25 3.54 5.92
N LEU A 200 2.88 3.01 4.89
CA LEU A 200 4.24 2.51 4.94
C LEU A 200 5.20 3.53 4.31
N SER A 201 6.39 3.71 4.89
CA SER A 201 7.46 4.49 4.25
C SER A 201 7.87 3.83 2.93
N LYS A 202 8.39 4.64 1.99
CA LYS A 202 8.76 4.15 0.65
C LYS A 202 9.76 2.98 0.67
N ASP A 203 10.71 3.03 1.61
CA ASP A 203 11.71 1.97 1.81
C ASP A 203 11.14 0.71 2.49
N GLY A 204 9.89 0.75 2.95
CA GLY A 204 9.26 -0.36 3.66
C GLY A 204 9.76 -0.58 5.09
N GLU A 205 10.51 0.37 5.66
CA GLU A 205 11.13 0.19 6.97
C GLU A 205 10.30 0.75 8.13
N LYS A 206 9.40 1.70 7.86
CA LYS A 206 8.60 2.37 8.89
C LYS A 206 7.12 2.30 8.57
N LEU A 207 6.33 1.85 9.51
CA LEU A 207 4.88 1.95 9.49
C LEU A 207 4.44 3.14 10.33
N TYR A 208 3.59 4.01 9.76
CA TYR A 208 2.88 5.05 10.50
C TYR A 208 1.40 4.71 10.52
N TYR A 209 0.75 4.81 11.67
CA TYR A 209 -0.67 4.47 11.77
C TYR A 209 -1.39 5.32 12.82
N LEU A 210 -2.66 5.59 12.57
CA LEU A 210 -3.57 6.23 13.51
C LEU A 210 -4.34 5.14 14.23
N ALA A 211 -4.23 5.10 15.55
CA ALA A 211 -4.90 4.10 16.37
C ALA A 211 -5.45 4.71 17.65
N ALA A 212 -6.63 4.28 18.05
CA ALA A 212 -7.23 4.58 19.34
C ALA A 212 -7.17 3.33 20.23
N PHE A 213 -6.45 3.43 21.37
CA PHE A 213 -6.37 2.39 22.39
C PHE A 213 -7.23 2.72 23.62
N GLU A 214 -7.14 3.95 24.12
CA GLU A 214 -7.81 4.39 25.38
C GLU A 214 -8.65 5.66 25.22
N GLY A 215 -8.69 6.25 24.07
CA GLY A 215 -9.36 7.55 23.88
C GLY A 215 -9.38 7.96 22.41
N GLY A 216 -8.89 9.17 22.12
CA GLY A 216 -8.79 9.66 20.75
C GLY A 216 -7.72 8.95 19.93
N TYR A 217 -7.71 9.22 18.64
CA TYR A 217 -6.71 8.66 17.73
C TYR A 217 -5.36 9.33 17.91
N ASP A 218 -4.35 8.53 18.18
CA ASP A 218 -2.95 8.90 18.29
C ASP A 218 -2.19 8.47 17.05
N LEU A 219 -1.13 9.21 16.70
CA LEU A 219 -0.21 8.85 15.63
C LEU A 219 0.95 8.04 16.20
N TRP A 220 1.08 6.82 15.70
CA TRP A 220 2.12 5.87 16.07
C TRP A 220 3.07 5.61 14.92
N LYS A 221 4.30 5.21 15.26
CA LYS A 221 5.30 4.72 14.33
C LYS A 221 5.87 3.38 14.79
N ILE A 222 6.10 2.49 13.86
CA ILE A 222 6.86 1.25 14.06
C ILE A 222 8.09 1.27 13.16
N ASP A 223 9.26 1.08 13.73
CA ASP A 223 10.48 0.69 13.00
C ASP A 223 10.42 -0.84 12.81
N LEU A 224 10.12 -1.29 11.60
CA LEU A 224 9.84 -2.69 11.33
C LEU A 224 11.08 -3.59 11.46
N ARG A 225 12.28 -3.04 11.25
CA ARG A 225 13.53 -3.77 11.43
C ARG A 225 13.90 -3.97 12.90
N LYS A 226 13.72 -2.93 13.70
CA LYS A 226 14.00 -2.95 15.13
C LYS A 226 12.86 -3.51 15.96
N ARG A 227 11.67 -3.60 15.36
CA ARG A 227 10.39 -3.89 16.03
C ARG A 227 10.11 -2.92 17.19
N ASP A 228 10.52 -1.66 17.00
CA ASP A 228 10.36 -0.60 17.98
C ASP A 228 9.11 0.22 17.69
N VAL A 229 8.23 0.37 18.68
CA VAL A 229 6.96 1.10 18.58
C VAL A 229 7.06 2.39 19.36
N LYS A 230 6.76 3.50 18.70
CA LYS A 230 6.81 4.84 19.28
C LYS A 230 5.50 5.59 19.08
N LEU A 231 4.97 6.14 20.16
CA LEU A 231 3.92 7.17 20.08
C LEU A 231 4.56 8.48 19.64
N LEU A 232 4.13 9.02 18.50
CA LEU A 232 4.63 10.28 17.97
C LEU A 232 3.82 11.46 18.47
N HIS A 233 2.51 11.43 18.25
CA HIS A 233 1.62 12.55 18.61
C HIS A 233 0.29 12.02 19.17
N LYS A 234 -0.13 12.60 20.29
CA LYS A 234 -1.44 12.31 20.93
C LYS A 234 -2.56 13.13 20.30
N ASN A 235 -3.77 12.56 20.33
CA ASN A 235 -5.01 13.25 19.98
C ASN A 235 -4.97 13.93 18.60
N VAL A 236 -4.39 13.27 17.61
CA VAL A 236 -4.30 13.76 16.23
C VAL A 236 -5.67 13.77 15.56
N GLY A 237 -6.58 12.92 16.01
CA GLY A 237 -7.91 12.71 15.46
C GLY A 237 -7.96 11.60 14.41
N ARG A 238 -9.17 11.17 14.09
CA ARG A 238 -9.41 10.19 13.02
C ARG A 238 -9.28 10.86 11.66
N GLY A 239 -8.63 10.21 10.73
CA GLY A 239 -8.47 10.72 9.36
C GLY A 239 -7.79 9.70 8.45
N SER A 240 -7.70 10.01 7.18
CA SER A 240 -6.84 9.28 6.24
C SER A 240 -5.43 9.85 6.27
N MET A 241 -4.45 9.02 5.97
CA MET A 241 -3.06 9.45 5.84
C MET A 241 -2.58 9.23 4.40
N GLU A 242 -1.82 10.22 3.92
CA GLU A 242 -1.16 10.15 2.63
C GLU A 242 0.28 10.62 2.74
N MET A 243 1.16 10.02 1.98
CA MET A 243 2.58 10.40 1.91
C MET A 243 2.84 11.11 0.58
N ASP A 244 3.67 12.15 0.60
CA ASP A 244 4.07 12.80 -0.66
C ASP A 244 4.93 11.87 -1.54
N LYS A 245 5.05 12.25 -2.81
CA LYS A 245 5.78 11.46 -3.80
C LYS A 245 7.25 11.23 -3.42
N GLU A 246 7.87 12.14 -2.71
CA GLU A 246 9.26 12.05 -2.23
C GLU A 246 9.39 11.22 -0.94
N GLY A 247 8.30 10.91 -0.23
CA GLY A 247 8.32 10.21 1.06
C GLY A 247 8.80 11.08 2.22
N LYS A 248 8.80 12.40 2.05
CA LYS A 248 9.31 13.36 3.04
C LYS A 248 8.24 13.86 4.00
N ASN A 249 6.99 13.92 3.54
CA ASN A 249 5.90 14.46 4.31
C ASN A 249 4.74 13.49 4.36
N ILE A 250 4.10 13.45 5.53
CA ILE A 250 2.87 12.71 5.79
C ILE A 250 1.77 13.72 6.05
N PHE A 251 0.69 13.64 5.29
CA PHE A 251 -0.51 14.44 5.47
C PHE A 251 -1.56 13.60 6.20
N ILE A 252 -2.20 14.22 7.19
CA ILE A 252 -3.32 13.63 7.93
C ILE A 252 -4.55 14.46 7.60
N LEU A 253 -5.52 13.83 6.96
CA LEU A 253 -6.73 14.43 6.41
C LEU A 253 -7.93 13.99 7.24
N GLY A 254 -8.27 14.77 8.23
CA GLY A 254 -9.40 14.53 9.14
C GLY A 254 -10.28 15.78 9.28
N SER A 255 -10.78 16.03 10.47
CA SER A 255 -11.51 17.26 10.80
C SER A 255 -10.65 18.52 10.62
N SER A 256 -9.33 18.38 10.75
CA SER A 256 -8.32 19.37 10.39
C SER A 256 -7.25 18.71 9.54
N MET A 257 -6.67 19.48 8.61
CA MET A 257 -5.53 19.00 7.83
C MET A 257 -4.24 19.25 8.61
N GLN A 258 -3.40 18.22 8.72
CA GLN A 258 -2.12 18.30 9.40
C GLN A 258 -1.02 17.71 8.49
N LYS A 259 0.19 18.19 8.68
CA LYS A 259 1.38 17.74 7.94
C LYS A 259 2.49 17.41 8.91
N MET A 260 3.06 16.22 8.80
CA MET A 260 4.23 15.79 9.53
C MET A 260 5.44 15.66 8.61
N ASP A 261 6.57 16.21 9.00
CA ASP A 261 7.86 15.93 8.37
C ASP A 261 8.35 14.55 8.84
N ALA A 262 8.61 13.63 7.90
CA ALA A 262 8.95 12.24 8.22
C ALA A 262 10.34 12.07 8.85
N SER A 263 11.24 13.06 8.70
CA SER A 263 12.60 13.02 9.25
C SER A 263 12.65 13.58 10.67
N SER A 264 12.06 14.75 10.88
CA SER A 264 12.02 15.41 12.20
C SER A 264 10.86 14.98 13.08
N GLU A 265 9.90 14.25 12.51
CA GLU A 265 8.65 13.82 13.18
C GLU A 265 7.82 14.99 13.73
N THR A 266 8.02 16.20 13.19
CA THR A 266 7.31 17.40 13.62
C THR A 266 5.97 17.53 12.92
N LEU A 267 4.88 17.55 13.67
CA LEU A 267 3.52 17.71 13.18
C LEU A 267 3.09 19.19 13.24
N LYS A 268 2.51 19.70 12.16
CA LYS A 268 2.01 21.08 12.06
C LYS A 268 0.63 21.11 11.40
N PRO A 269 -0.27 22.02 11.82
CA PRO A 269 -1.52 22.23 11.10
C PRO A 269 -1.24 22.85 9.73
N VAL A 270 -2.06 22.48 8.73
CA VAL A 270 -2.07 23.11 7.41
C VAL A 270 -3.24 24.05 7.34
N SER A 271 -2.95 25.35 7.28
CA SER A 271 -3.98 26.38 7.11
C SER A 271 -4.15 26.70 5.63
N PHE A 272 -5.37 26.69 5.14
CA PHE A 272 -5.72 27.17 3.81
C PHE A 272 -6.95 28.08 3.88
N ARG A 273 -7.03 29.00 2.95
CA ARG A 273 -8.22 29.83 2.74
C ARG A 273 -8.75 29.55 1.35
N ALA A 274 -10.04 29.27 1.25
CA ALA A 274 -10.73 29.15 -0.03
C ALA A 274 -11.71 30.33 -0.13
N GLU A 275 -11.63 31.09 -1.22
CA GLU A 275 -12.67 32.05 -1.60
C GLU A 275 -13.65 31.32 -2.51
N MET A 276 -14.89 31.17 -2.06
CA MET A 276 -15.97 30.69 -2.91
C MET A 276 -16.52 31.88 -3.70
N LYS A 277 -16.44 31.80 -5.01
CA LYS A 277 -17.10 32.74 -5.96
C LYS A 277 -18.47 32.24 -6.30
#